data_5f2a55ae7fba358768f86049e7d19e8e
#
_entry.id   5f2a55ae7fba358768f86049e7d19e8e
#
_cell.length_a   1.000
_cell.length_b   1.000
_cell.length_c   1.000
_cell.angle_alpha   90.00
_cell.angle_beta   90.00
_cell.angle_gamma   90.00
#
_symmetry.space_group_name_H-M   'P 1'
#
loop_
_entity.id
_entity.type
_entity.pdbx_description
1 polymer ?
#
loop_
_entity_poly.entity_id
_entity_poly.type
_entity_poly.pdbx_seq_one_letter_code
_entity_poly.pdbx_strand_id
1 'polypeptide(L)'
;MDIDESLLTCEDSMDKAVEYLKNELRGVRTGRASTALVEFIKVDYYGTQTELRQLALINVPEPTQLLIKPFDASSTKEIGKAIMESGLGLNPVVEAKQIRLNLPALSGERRNQLIGSVKQMGEQAKVAIRNSRRDANKHIDQAAKDKTQHVSEDAAEGAKEDVQKLLKKYESQVDDLIAAKTKEVQEV
;
A
#
# COMPACT_ATOMS: atom_id res chain seq x y z
N MET A 1 -3.32 -2.45 -32.72
CA MET A 1 -3.89 -2.61 -31.37
C MET A 1 -5.39 -2.53 -31.53
N ASP A 2 -6.08 -3.61 -31.24
CA ASP A 2 -7.54 -3.69 -31.29
C ASP A 2 -8.16 -2.90 -30.15
N ILE A 3 -9.45 -2.52 -30.28
CA ILE A 3 -10.18 -1.78 -29.22
C ILE A 3 -10.21 -2.57 -27.91
N ASP A 4 -10.49 -3.88 -27.99
CA ASP A 4 -10.55 -4.75 -26.83
C ASP A 4 -9.18 -4.84 -26.14
N GLU A 5 -8.10 -4.95 -26.88
CA GLU A 5 -6.74 -4.92 -26.38
C GLU A 5 -6.40 -3.56 -25.72
N SER A 6 -6.89 -2.47 -26.26
CA SER A 6 -6.73 -1.13 -25.70
C SER A 6 -7.47 -0.97 -24.37
N LEU A 7 -8.68 -1.52 -24.24
CA LEU A 7 -9.45 -1.54 -23.00
C LEU A 7 -8.75 -2.36 -21.91
N LEU A 8 -8.29 -3.58 -22.25
CA LEU A 8 -7.56 -4.45 -21.33
C LEU A 8 -6.26 -3.80 -20.83
N THR A 9 -5.49 -3.19 -21.75
CA THR A 9 -4.26 -2.48 -21.43
C THR A 9 -4.52 -1.27 -20.53
N CYS A 10 -5.62 -0.57 -20.78
CA CYS A 10 -6.05 0.56 -19.96
C CYS A 10 -6.40 0.11 -18.53
N GLU A 11 -7.21 -0.95 -18.40
CA GLU A 11 -7.59 -1.50 -17.09
C GLU A 11 -6.36 -2.01 -16.33
N ASP A 12 -5.46 -2.77 -16.95
CA ASP A 12 -4.21 -3.24 -16.34
C ASP A 12 -3.32 -2.09 -15.86
N SER A 13 -3.22 -1.02 -16.66
CA SER A 13 -2.44 0.17 -16.30
C SER A 13 -3.05 0.92 -15.11
N MET A 14 -4.38 1.04 -15.05
CA MET A 14 -5.10 1.65 -13.93
C MET A 14 -4.98 0.80 -12.67
N ASP A 15 -5.08 -0.53 -12.79
CA ASP A 15 -4.93 -1.46 -11.69
C ASP A 15 -3.52 -1.39 -11.09
N LYS A 16 -2.48 -1.39 -11.93
CA LYS A 16 -1.09 -1.19 -11.49
C LYS A 16 -0.88 0.13 -10.75
N ALA A 17 -1.54 1.20 -11.17
CA ALA A 17 -1.47 2.49 -10.49
C ALA A 17 -2.08 2.42 -9.08
N VAL A 18 -3.21 1.73 -8.92
CA VAL A 18 -3.85 1.51 -7.61
C VAL A 18 -3.02 0.59 -6.72
N GLU A 19 -2.47 -0.51 -7.27
CA GLU A 19 -1.58 -1.41 -6.53
C GLU A 19 -0.30 -0.69 -6.07
N TYR A 20 0.29 0.15 -6.92
CA TYR A 20 1.43 0.98 -6.53
C TYR A 20 1.06 1.90 -5.35
N LEU A 21 -0.10 2.58 -5.42
CA LEU A 21 -0.59 3.42 -4.32
C LEU A 21 -0.79 2.61 -3.04
N LYS A 22 -1.38 1.43 -3.10
CA LYS A 22 -1.55 0.55 -1.92
C LYS A 22 -0.21 0.22 -1.26
N ASN A 23 0.81 -0.07 -2.07
CA ASN A 23 2.14 -0.39 -1.56
C ASN A 23 2.81 0.84 -0.93
N GLU A 24 2.72 2.01 -1.54
CA GLU A 24 3.20 3.28 -0.98
C GLU A 24 2.51 3.60 0.36
N LEU A 25 1.18 3.46 0.42
CA LEU A 25 0.41 3.70 1.64
C LEU A 25 0.74 2.71 2.77
N ARG A 26 1.15 1.48 2.46
CA ARG A 26 1.67 0.52 3.47
C ARG A 26 2.96 1.01 4.12
N GLY A 27 3.82 1.69 3.37
CA GLY A 27 5.06 2.29 3.88
C GLY A 27 4.84 3.51 4.79
N VAL A 28 3.67 4.13 4.75
CA VAL A 28 3.36 5.29 5.59
C VAL A 28 3.08 4.85 7.02
N ARG A 29 3.99 5.20 7.94
CA ARG A 29 3.84 4.92 9.38
C ARG A 29 2.82 5.87 10.00
N THR A 30 1.70 5.32 10.41
CA THR A 30 0.59 6.09 10.99
C THR A 30 0.67 6.24 12.50
N GLY A 31 1.70 5.68 13.15
CA GLY A 31 1.78 5.58 14.61
C GLY A 31 0.94 4.43 15.18
N ARG A 32 0.13 3.78 14.35
CA ARG A 32 -0.66 2.62 14.74
C ARG A 32 0.19 1.34 14.70
N ALA A 33 0.06 0.53 15.72
CA ALA A 33 0.70 -0.77 15.77
C ALA A 33 0.11 -1.70 14.71
N SER A 34 0.98 -2.29 13.89
CA SER A 34 0.62 -3.32 12.90
C SER A 34 1.66 -4.42 12.96
N THR A 35 1.21 -5.66 12.89
CA THR A 35 2.11 -6.84 12.86
C THR A 35 3.09 -6.75 11.70
N ALA A 36 2.64 -6.21 10.55
CA ALA A 36 3.46 -6.02 9.36
C ALA A 36 4.71 -5.15 9.57
N LEU A 37 4.75 -4.32 10.63
CA LEU A 37 5.91 -3.50 10.96
C LEU A 37 7.13 -4.33 11.36
N VAL A 38 6.91 -5.49 11.95
CA VAL A 38 7.96 -6.32 12.56
C VAL A 38 8.05 -7.73 11.97
N GLU A 39 7.02 -8.20 11.25
CA GLU A 39 6.95 -9.58 10.70
C GLU A 39 8.17 -9.98 9.87
N PHE A 40 8.71 -9.05 9.09
CA PHE A 40 9.82 -9.31 8.15
C PHE A 40 11.19 -8.96 8.71
N ILE A 41 11.30 -8.59 10.00
CA ILE A 41 12.59 -8.37 10.64
C ILE A 41 13.35 -9.71 10.69
N LYS A 42 14.58 -9.70 10.20
CA LYS A 42 15.46 -10.88 10.25
C LYS A 42 16.13 -10.92 11.60
N VAL A 43 16.00 -12.04 12.27
CA VAL A 43 16.60 -12.34 13.58
C VAL A 43 17.62 -13.45 13.39
N ASP A 44 18.78 -13.33 14.02
CA ASP A 44 19.75 -14.42 14.08
C ASP A 44 19.25 -15.48 15.08
N TYR A 45 18.80 -16.60 14.54
CA TYR A 45 18.32 -17.72 15.32
C TYR A 45 19.28 -18.92 15.09
N TYR A 46 20.12 -19.19 16.07
CA TYR A 46 21.16 -20.24 15.99
C TYR A 46 22.03 -20.15 14.73
N GLY A 47 22.45 -18.92 14.35
CA GLY A 47 23.30 -18.68 13.18
C GLY A 47 22.56 -18.64 11.85
N THR A 48 21.23 -18.69 11.86
CA THR A 48 20.38 -18.60 10.65
C THR A 48 19.50 -17.36 10.72
N GLN A 49 19.51 -16.55 9.64
CA GLN A 49 18.65 -15.37 9.51
C GLN A 49 17.21 -15.80 9.25
N THR A 50 16.37 -15.71 10.27
CA THR A 50 14.97 -16.16 10.24
C THR A 50 14.02 -14.97 10.42
N GLU A 51 12.91 -14.93 9.71
CA GLU A 51 11.91 -13.86 9.85
C GLU A 51 11.18 -13.98 11.20
N LEU A 52 10.94 -12.83 11.84
CA LEU A 52 10.33 -12.77 13.17
C LEU A 52 8.97 -13.48 13.23
N ARG A 53 8.17 -13.44 12.14
CA ARG A 53 6.88 -14.15 12.06
C ARG A 53 6.98 -15.67 12.23
N GLN A 54 8.16 -16.25 11.97
CA GLN A 54 8.40 -17.70 12.13
C GLN A 54 8.86 -18.05 13.55
N LEU A 55 9.35 -17.06 14.31
CA LEU A 55 9.95 -17.25 15.65
C LEU A 55 9.02 -16.83 16.78
N ALA A 56 8.00 -16.03 16.50
CA ALA A 56 7.15 -15.45 17.53
C ALA A 56 5.71 -15.24 17.07
N LEU A 57 4.79 -15.29 18.01
CA LEU A 57 3.42 -14.82 17.84
C LEU A 57 3.38 -13.30 18.06
N ILE A 58 2.89 -12.56 17.08
CA ILE A 58 2.82 -11.10 17.09
C ILE A 58 1.35 -10.68 17.23
N ASN A 59 1.02 -9.95 18.28
CA ASN A 59 -0.31 -9.46 18.58
C ASN A 59 -0.32 -7.94 18.74
N VAL A 60 -1.47 -7.32 18.51
CA VAL A 60 -1.73 -5.89 18.73
C VAL A 60 -2.78 -5.76 19.83
N PRO A 61 -2.39 -5.76 21.11
CA PRO A 61 -3.36 -5.63 22.22
C PRO A 61 -3.97 -4.22 22.27
N GLU A 62 -3.21 -3.20 21.86
CA GLU A 62 -3.64 -1.80 21.83
C GLU A 62 -3.18 -1.13 20.53
N PRO A 63 -3.87 -0.08 20.07
CA PRO A 63 -3.55 0.60 18.81
C PRO A 63 -2.10 1.11 18.70
N THR A 64 -1.44 1.37 19.82
CA THR A 64 -0.07 1.89 19.88
C THR A 64 0.94 0.88 20.46
N GLN A 65 0.52 -0.37 20.70
CA GLN A 65 1.35 -1.39 21.33
C GLN A 65 1.37 -2.68 20.54
N LEU A 66 2.57 -3.19 20.30
CA LEU A 66 2.80 -4.54 19.78
C LEU A 66 3.30 -5.45 20.91
N LEU A 67 2.76 -6.65 20.95
CA LEU A 67 3.17 -7.69 21.86
C LEU A 67 3.72 -8.87 21.07
N ILE A 68 4.98 -9.17 21.25
CA ILE A 68 5.69 -10.27 20.61
C ILE A 68 5.94 -11.34 21.64
N LYS A 69 5.44 -12.55 21.40
CA LYS A 69 5.64 -13.73 22.24
C LYS A 69 6.49 -14.73 21.48
N PRO A 70 7.80 -14.83 21.76
CA PRO A 70 8.66 -15.85 21.16
C PRO A 70 8.17 -17.26 21.48
N PHE A 71 8.28 -18.17 20.54
CA PHE A 71 8.01 -19.60 20.77
C PHE A 71 9.10 -20.22 21.65
N ASP A 72 10.32 -19.71 21.53
CA ASP A 72 11.46 -20.08 22.37
C ASP A 72 11.88 -18.88 23.22
N ALA A 73 11.82 -19.05 24.54
CA ALA A 73 12.19 -18.00 25.50
C ALA A 73 13.67 -17.61 25.42
N SER A 74 14.54 -18.49 24.91
CA SER A 74 15.97 -18.21 24.74
C SER A 74 16.24 -17.16 23.68
N SER A 75 15.39 -17.07 22.64
CA SER A 75 15.52 -16.12 21.53
C SER A 75 15.02 -14.70 21.85
N THR A 76 14.47 -14.49 23.04
CA THR A 76 13.85 -13.19 23.41
C THR A 76 14.85 -12.02 23.33
N LYS A 77 16.11 -12.25 23.73
CA LYS A 77 17.15 -11.21 23.70
C LYS A 77 17.59 -10.89 22.27
N GLU A 78 17.79 -11.90 21.44
CA GLU A 78 18.17 -11.78 20.03
C GLU A 78 17.09 -11.05 19.24
N ILE A 79 15.83 -11.39 19.49
CA ILE A 79 14.67 -10.68 18.89
C ILE A 79 14.66 -9.22 19.31
N GLY A 80 14.84 -8.92 20.59
CA GLY A 80 14.93 -7.54 21.09
C GLY A 80 16.04 -6.74 20.41
N LYS A 81 17.23 -7.35 20.26
CA LYS A 81 18.36 -6.74 19.59
C LYS A 81 18.09 -6.49 18.11
N ALA A 82 17.56 -7.47 17.39
CA ALA A 82 17.21 -7.34 15.98
C ALA A 82 16.18 -6.22 15.72
N ILE A 83 15.22 -6.05 16.63
CA ILE A 83 14.23 -4.95 16.55
C ILE A 83 14.91 -3.60 16.75
N MET A 84 15.84 -3.45 17.68
CA MET A 84 16.60 -2.21 17.87
C MET A 84 17.47 -1.88 16.65
N GLU A 85 18.11 -2.88 16.06
CA GLU A 85 18.99 -2.74 14.89
C GLU A 85 18.22 -2.55 13.57
N SER A 86 16.92 -2.84 13.55
CA SER A 86 16.08 -2.72 12.33
C SER A 86 15.90 -1.30 11.80
N GLY A 87 16.39 -0.28 12.51
CA GLY A 87 16.23 1.13 12.11
C GLY A 87 14.80 1.67 12.23
N LEU A 88 13.90 0.90 12.82
CA LEU A 88 12.50 1.29 13.01
C LEU A 88 12.31 2.36 14.10
N GLY A 89 13.36 2.68 14.88
CA GLY A 89 13.27 3.65 15.99
C GLY A 89 12.34 3.18 17.11
N LEU A 90 12.16 1.87 17.25
CA LEU A 90 11.33 1.25 18.29
C LEU A 90 12.22 0.80 19.45
N ASN A 91 11.78 1.10 20.67
CA ASN A 91 12.45 0.66 21.88
C ASN A 91 11.72 -0.56 22.46
N PRO A 92 12.25 -1.79 22.28
CA PRO A 92 11.66 -2.98 22.83
C PRO A 92 11.85 -3.04 24.36
N VAL A 93 10.75 -3.27 25.07
CA VAL A 93 10.78 -3.64 26.48
C VAL A 93 10.80 -5.16 26.54
N VAL A 94 11.98 -5.73 26.84
CA VAL A 94 12.19 -7.18 26.89
C VAL A 94 11.79 -7.69 28.27
N GLU A 95 10.75 -8.50 28.33
CA GLU A 95 10.31 -9.24 29.51
C GLU A 95 10.76 -10.72 29.39
N ALA A 96 10.65 -11.48 30.45
CA ALA A 96 11.15 -12.87 30.48
C ALA A 96 10.58 -13.79 29.39
N LYS A 97 9.32 -13.56 28.96
CA LYS A 97 8.61 -14.42 28.00
C LYS A 97 7.92 -13.65 26.87
N GLN A 98 8.10 -12.32 26.82
CA GLN A 98 7.47 -11.48 25.82
C GLN A 98 8.26 -10.19 25.63
N ILE A 99 8.03 -9.55 24.49
CA ILE A 99 8.61 -8.26 24.16
C ILE A 99 7.46 -7.31 23.87
N ARG A 100 7.43 -6.17 24.54
CA ARG A 100 6.50 -5.08 24.26
C ARG A 100 7.19 -4.00 23.47
N LEU A 101 6.50 -3.56 22.41
CA LEU A 101 6.91 -2.40 21.63
C LEU A 101 5.83 -1.32 21.79
N ASN A 102 6.21 -0.22 22.41
CA ASN A 102 5.36 0.95 22.46
C ASN A 102 5.71 1.87 21.30
N LEU A 103 4.74 2.16 20.44
CA LEU A 103 4.90 3.13 19.37
C LEU A 103 4.61 4.52 19.95
N PRO A 104 5.55 5.48 19.83
CA PRO A 104 5.30 6.83 20.31
C PRO A 104 4.16 7.45 19.49
N ALA A 105 3.23 8.13 20.16
CA ALA A 105 2.16 8.86 19.52
C ALA A 105 2.74 9.96 18.62
N LEU A 106 2.14 10.11 17.44
CA LEU A 106 2.53 11.18 16.51
C LEU A 106 2.10 12.55 17.06
N SER A 107 2.98 13.53 16.94
CA SER A 107 2.59 14.93 17.21
C SER A 107 1.54 15.39 16.19
N GLY A 108 0.70 16.36 16.57
CA GLY A 108 -0.32 16.92 15.67
C GLY A 108 0.26 17.46 14.36
N GLU A 109 1.44 18.11 14.44
CA GLU A 109 2.16 18.58 13.26
C GLU A 109 2.58 17.44 12.34
N ARG A 110 3.12 16.37 12.90
CA ARG A 110 3.55 15.19 12.13
C ARG A 110 2.37 14.47 11.48
N ARG A 111 1.23 14.41 12.17
CA ARG A 111 -0.01 13.89 11.56
C ARG A 111 -0.43 14.70 10.34
N ASN A 112 -0.42 16.02 10.43
CA ASN A 112 -0.79 16.90 9.32
C ASN A 112 0.18 16.73 8.12
N GLN A 113 1.48 16.59 8.37
CA GLN A 113 2.46 16.31 7.32
C GLN A 113 2.18 14.96 6.64
N LEU A 114 1.87 13.90 7.41
CA LEU A 114 1.54 12.58 6.86
C LEU A 114 0.25 12.61 6.03
N ILE A 115 -0.78 13.31 6.50
CA ILE A 115 -2.03 13.49 5.75
C ILE A 115 -1.76 14.23 4.43
N GLY A 116 -0.90 15.24 4.44
CA GLY A 116 -0.46 15.93 3.24
C GLY A 116 0.23 14.99 2.25
N SER A 117 1.16 14.16 2.73
CA SER A 117 1.85 13.16 1.92
C SER A 117 0.90 12.10 1.34
N VAL A 118 -0.04 11.60 2.14
CA VAL A 118 -1.06 10.63 1.70
C VAL A 118 -1.93 11.23 0.58
N LYS A 119 -2.38 12.46 0.71
CA LYS A 119 -3.14 13.16 -0.33
C LYS A 119 -2.32 13.34 -1.61
N GLN A 120 -1.05 13.68 -1.48
CA GLN A 120 -0.15 13.84 -2.63
C GLN A 120 0.06 12.52 -3.38
N MET A 121 0.25 11.40 -2.67
CA MET A 121 0.34 10.06 -3.27
C MET A 121 -0.94 9.71 -4.04
N GLY A 122 -2.10 10.04 -3.48
CA GLY A 122 -3.38 9.86 -4.16
C GLY A 122 -3.55 10.68 -5.43
N GLU A 123 -3.13 11.94 -5.41
CA GLU A 123 -3.16 12.77 -6.62
C GLU A 123 -2.22 12.23 -7.70
N GLN A 124 -1.04 11.73 -7.34
CA GLN A 124 -0.13 11.07 -8.28
C GLN A 124 -0.76 9.84 -8.92
N ALA A 125 -1.44 9.00 -8.14
CA ALA A 125 -2.16 7.84 -8.65
C ALA A 125 -3.30 8.25 -9.60
N LYS A 126 -4.09 9.28 -9.26
CA LYS A 126 -5.14 9.82 -10.14
C LYS A 126 -4.56 10.38 -11.46
N VAL A 127 -3.41 11.03 -11.40
CA VAL A 127 -2.71 11.50 -12.61
C VAL A 127 -2.32 10.32 -13.50
N ALA A 128 -1.79 9.24 -12.93
CA ALA A 128 -1.46 8.03 -13.69
C ALA A 128 -2.70 7.40 -14.34
N ILE A 129 -3.80 7.28 -13.58
CA ILE A 129 -5.09 6.77 -14.08
C ILE A 129 -5.63 7.65 -15.22
N ARG A 130 -5.58 8.97 -15.10
CA ARG A 130 -6.00 9.91 -16.15
C ARG A 130 -5.11 9.83 -17.38
N ASN A 131 -3.82 9.57 -17.24
CA ASN A 131 -2.92 9.34 -18.36
C ASN A 131 -3.28 8.04 -19.08
N SER A 132 -3.52 6.94 -18.36
CA SER A 132 -3.97 5.67 -18.95
C SER A 132 -5.25 5.85 -19.78
N ARG A 133 -6.22 6.65 -19.27
CA ARG A 133 -7.42 7.01 -20.03
C ARG A 133 -7.07 7.76 -21.32
N ARG A 134 -6.16 8.75 -21.24
CA ARG A 134 -5.78 9.54 -22.43
C ARG A 134 -5.14 8.67 -23.50
N ASP A 135 -4.26 7.77 -23.08
CA ASP A 135 -3.58 6.85 -23.98
C ASP A 135 -4.56 5.87 -24.62
N ALA A 136 -5.48 5.30 -23.85
CA ALA A 136 -6.55 4.43 -24.37
C ALA A 136 -7.42 5.16 -25.40
N ASN A 137 -7.90 6.38 -25.09
CA ASN A 137 -8.70 7.16 -26.04
C ASN A 137 -7.93 7.46 -27.32
N LYS A 138 -6.62 7.76 -27.22
CA LYS A 138 -5.79 7.98 -28.39
C LYS A 138 -5.68 6.73 -29.28
N HIS A 139 -5.54 5.55 -28.66
CA HIS A 139 -5.51 4.29 -29.40
C HIS A 139 -6.85 3.96 -30.05
N ILE A 140 -7.97 4.17 -29.34
CA ILE A 140 -9.32 4.01 -29.88
C ILE A 140 -9.55 4.95 -31.08
N ASP A 141 -9.14 6.23 -30.98
CA ASP A 141 -9.23 7.19 -32.08
C ASP A 141 -8.36 6.80 -33.29
N GLN A 142 -7.21 6.22 -33.04
CA GLN A 142 -6.34 5.70 -34.12
C GLN A 142 -6.96 4.47 -34.80
N ALA A 143 -7.51 3.53 -34.00
CA ALA A 143 -8.20 2.35 -34.52
C ALA A 143 -9.43 2.72 -35.37
N ALA A 144 -10.20 3.72 -34.93
CA ALA A 144 -11.36 4.22 -35.69
C ALA A 144 -10.97 4.90 -37.04
N LYS A 145 -9.78 5.50 -37.11
CA LYS A 145 -9.26 6.11 -38.33
C LYS A 145 -8.61 5.11 -39.30
N ASP A 146 -8.21 3.96 -38.79
CA ASP A 146 -7.55 2.92 -39.58
C ASP A 146 -8.58 2.10 -40.37
N LYS A 147 -8.68 2.38 -41.67
CA LYS A 147 -9.60 1.70 -42.59
C LYS A 147 -9.41 0.18 -42.68
N THR A 148 -8.30 -0.34 -42.17
CA THR A 148 -7.99 -1.78 -42.18
C THR A 148 -8.66 -2.52 -41.02
N GLN A 149 -8.99 -1.83 -39.92
CA GLN A 149 -9.57 -2.44 -38.72
C GLN A 149 -11.10 -2.47 -38.74
N HIS A 150 -11.78 -1.83 -39.70
CA HIS A 150 -13.23 -1.82 -39.85
C HIS A 150 -14.02 -1.48 -38.57
N VAL A 151 -13.48 -0.60 -37.74
CA VAL A 151 -14.12 -0.14 -36.50
C VAL A 151 -15.21 0.86 -36.83
N SER A 152 -16.47 0.59 -36.38
CA SER A 152 -17.57 1.56 -36.53
C SER A 152 -17.39 2.72 -35.53
N GLU A 153 -17.93 3.89 -35.88
CA GLU A 153 -17.96 5.06 -34.98
C GLU A 153 -18.66 4.74 -33.65
N ASP A 154 -19.79 4.01 -33.71
CA ASP A 154 -20.55 3.59 -32.53
C ASP A 154 -19.70 2.66 -31.61
N ALA A 155 -18.93 1.75 -32.19
CA ALA A 155 -18.03 0.88 -31.39
C ALA A 155 -16.92 1.68 -30.70
N ALA A 156 -16.36 2.68 -31.39
CA ALA A 156 -15.34 3.55 -30.81
C ALA A 156 -15.92 4.44 -29.69
N GLU A 157 -17.12 4.94 -29.85
CA GLU A 157 -17.81 5.75 -28.84
C GLU A 157 -18.16 4.90 -27.61
N GLY A 158 -18.70 3.70 -27.80
CA GLY A 158 -18.96 2.74 -26.74
C GLY A 158 -17.70 2.38 -25.93
N ALA A 159 -16.58 2.16 -26.62
CA ALA A 159 -15.30 1.89 -25.96
C ALA A 159 -14.80 3.08 -25.10
N LYS A 160 -14.98 4.32 -25.57
CA LYS A 160 -14.63 5.52 -24.78
C LYS A 160 -15.52 5.66 -23.54
N GLU A 161 -16.80 5.30 -23.65
CA GLU A 161 -17.68 5.24 -22.48
C GLU A 161 -17.20 4.22 -21.45
N ASP A 162 -16.77 3.05 -21.91
CA ASP A 162 -16.22 2.01 -21.02
C ASP A 162 -14.91 2.45 -20.35
N VAL A 163 -14.00 3.09 -21.07
CA VAL A 163 -12.83 3.75 -20.50
C VAL A 163 -13.22 4.79 -19.45
N GLN A 164 -14.29 5.54 -19.67
CA GLN A 164 -14.79 6.53 -18.71
C GLN A 164 -15.41 5.88 -17.46
N LYS A 165 -16.07 4.73 -17.60
CA LYS A 165 -16.55 3.92 -16.46
C LYS A 165 -15.38 3.36 -15.63
N LEU A 166 -14.35 2.84 -16.30
CA LEU A 166 -13.10 2.39 -15.65
C LEU A 166 -12.45 3.54 -14.88
N LEU A 167 -12.29 4.71 -15.48
CA LEU A 167 -11.74 5.88 -14.79
C LEU A 167 -12.47 6.16 -13.48
N LYS A 168 -13.80 6.26 -13.51
CA LYS A 168 -14.61 6.54 -12.31
C LYS A 168 -14.45 5.46 -11.25
N LYS A 169 -14.42 4.18 -11.65
CA LYS A 169 -14.22 3.04 -10.76
C LYS A 169 -12.87 3.16 -10.01
N TYR A 170 -11.79 3.41 -10.74
CA TYR A 170 -10.45 3.47 -10.16
C TYR A 170 -10.18 4.77 -9.39
N GLU A 171 -10.71 5.92 -9.82
CA GLU A 171 -10.65 7.15 -9.02
C GLU A 171 -11.39 7.00 -7.69
N SER A 172 -12.55 6.34 -7.67
CA SER A 172 -13.26 6.04 -6.41
C SER A 172 -12.45 5.14 -5.48
N GLN A 173 -11.80 4.10 -6.02
CA GLN A 173 -10.90 3.24 -5.21
C GLN A 173 -9.74 4.02 -4.60
N VAL A 174 -9.14 4.94 -5.35
CA VAL A 174 -8.09 5.82 -4.85
C VAL A 174 -8.61 6.69 -3.71
N ASP A 175 -9.80 7.30 -3.88
CA ASP A 175 -10.40 8.14 -2.84
C ASP A 175 -10.70 7.35 -1.56
N ASP A 176 -11.22 6.13 -1.68
CA ASP A 176 -11.49 5.23 -0.56
C ASP A 176 -10.20 4.86 0.19
N LEU A 177 -9.12 4.55 -0.53
CA LEU A 177 -7.82 4.24 0.06
C LEU A 177 -7.23 5.43 0.83
N ILE A 178 -7.33 6.64 0.25
CA ILE A 178 -6.86 7.87 0.89
C ILE A 178 -7.70 8.20 2.12
N ALA A 179 -9.03 8.08 2.03
CA ALA A 179 -9.92 8.34 3.15
C ALA A 179 -9.65 7.37 4.31
N ALA A 180 -9.52 6.07 4.01
CA ALA A 180 -9.19 5.05 5.00
C ALA A 180 -7.84 5.33 5.68
N LYS A 181 -6.80 5.67 4.91
CA LYS A 181 -5.47 5.96 5.46
C LYS A 181 -5.44 7.26 6.25
N THR A 182 -6.15 8.29 5.80
CA THR A 182 -6.29 9.56 6.52
C THR A 182 -6.97 9.35 7.88
N LYS A 183 -8.04 8.56 7.91
CA LYS A 183 -8.73 8.19 9.14
C LYS A 183 -7.80 7.43 10.09
N GLU A 184 -7.03 6.46 9.57
CA GLU A 184 -6.04 5.71 10.35
C GLU A 184 -5.01 6.63 11.02
N VAL A 185 -4.52 7.67 10.32
CA VAL A 185 -3.57 8.67 10.87
C VAL A 185 -4.21 9.55 11.93
N GLN A 186 -5.51 9.83 11.82
CA GLN A 186 -6.23 10.71 12.76
C GLN A 186 -6.64 10.03 14.06
N GLU A 187 -6.92 8.72 14.01
CA GLU A 187 -7.44 7.95 15.14
C GLU A 187 -6.36 7.45 16.14
N VAL A 188 -5.10 7.80 15.93
CA VAL A 188 -3.97 7.36 16.79
C VAL A 188 -3.47 8.44 17.73
#